data_cecbde9e89e8c5c7f31976133e22bdef
#
_entry.id   cecbde9e89e8c5c7f31976133e22bdef
#
_cell.length_a   1.000
_cell.length_b   1.000
_cell.length_c   1.000
_cell.angle_alpha   90.00
_cell.angle_beta   90.00
_cell.angle_gamma   90.00
#
_symmetry.space_group_name_H-M   'P 1'
#
loop_
_entity.id
_entity.type
_entity.pdbx_description
1 polymer ?
#
loop_
_entity_poly.entity_id
_entity_poly.type
_entity_poly.pdbx_seq_one_letter_code
_entity_poly.pdbx_strand_id
1 'polypeptide(L)'
;MKYVPLDLPESGATVVVGLSGGVDSTLTALLLKRRGCNVIGVTMSLWDGHIPIVQAEKPFHDACYSPNEKEDIDACRKFCAETGIEYHVIDVSVEYNRQVLDYVTKEYRSGKTPNPCIRCNSFIKFGALLEGLKKLEIDYDYFCTGHYAMVVRPEQGLWGTDKKPAMIACALDDLKDQTYFLYRLDSNLLEKVRFPLAFMKKSEVFKLAKEAGLEAAEKKESQDFVDDCYFDALFSDRETVPGNFVNADGVILGQHKGLQYYTIGQRRGLGISSAKPLYVKKIDAKKNEIVLAEKNDILASVLYAEDFVWAGNVVPDTVVEAWGKIRLRSKGALCRVEKVKTEEKSDNGATQDAENNKNEKWKISFFEKQNAITPGQSVVLYKDNVIIGGGIISEVIDEWIKT
;
A
#
# COMPACT_ATOMS: atom_id res chain seq x y z
N MET A 1 -22.28 12.21 -0.61
CA MET A 1 -22.60 11.76 0.78
C MET A 1 -21.84 12.67 1.73
N LYS A 2 -22.41 13.03 2.88
CA LYS A 2 -21.65 13.82 3.86
C LYS A 2 -20.95 12.89 4.84
N TYR A 3 -19.73 13.27 5.25
CA TYR A 3 -18.91 12.53 6.19
C TYR A 3 -18.43 13.44 7.31
N VAL A 4 -18.33 12.89 8.51
CA VAL A 4 -17.84 13.59 9.70
C VAL A 4 -16.50 12.98 10.10
N PRO A 5 -15.41 13.76 10.23
CA PRO A 5 -14.16 13.28 10.79
C PRO A 5 -14.36 12.76 12.21
N LEU A 6 -13.67 11.68 12.54
CA LEU A 6 -13.60 11.20 13.92
C LEU A 6 -12.58 12.03 14.70
N ASP A 7 -12.94 12.34 15.95
CA ASP A 7 -12.10 13.17 16.82
C ASP A 7 -10.74 12.53 17.10
N LEU A 8 -9.74 13.38 17.28
CA LEU A 8 -8.43 12.95 17.78
C LEU A 8 -8.55 12.57 19.27
N PRO A 9 -7.65 11.71 19.78
CA PRO A 9 -7.65 11.29 21.17
C PRO A 9 -7.73 12.47 22.13
N GLU A 10 -8.59 12.37 23.13
CA GLU A 10 -8.76 13.35 24.19
C GLU A 10 -7.61 13.30 25.23
N SER A 11 -7.47 14.34 26.02
CA SER A 11 -6.51 14.37 27.12
C SER A 11 -6.81 13.27 28.13
N GLY A 12 -5.77 12.55 28.55
CA GLY A 12 -5.87 11.41 29.45
C GLY A 12 -6.04 10.05 28.76
N ALA A 13 -6.39 10.03 27.46
CA ALA A 13 -6.47 8.78 26.72
C ALA A 13 -5.10 8.11 26.59
N THR A 14 -5.06 6.78 26.66
CA THR A 14 -3.85 5.98 26.40
C THR A 14 -3.72 5.71 24.91
N VAL A 15 -2.63 6.17 24.30
CA VAL A 15 -2.41 6.13 22.86
C VAL A 15 -1.12 5.43 22.52
N VAL A 16 -1.19 4.37 21.75
CA VAL A 16 -0.01 3.74 21.15
C VAL A 16 0.32 4.43 19.84
N VAL A 17 1.56 4.84 19.64
CA VAL A 17 2.05 5.50 18.42
C VAL A 17 3.08 4.63 17.74
N GLY A 18 2.80 4.24 16.48
CA GLY A 18 3.78 3.55 15.63
C GLY A 18 4.90 4.50 15.21
N LEU A 19 6.11 4.25 15.69
CA LEU A 19 7.33 5.02 15.43
C LEU A 19 8.19 4.32 14.37
N SER A 20 8.66 5.07 13.37
CA SER A 20 9.55 4.60 12.31
C SER A 20 10.89 5.32 12.26
N GLY A 21 11.20 6.17 13.27
CA GLY A 21 12.38 7.03 13.24
C GLY A 21 12.26 8.24 12.31
N GLY A 22 11.20 8.33 11.50
CA GLY A 22 10.94 9.46 10.60
C GLY A 22 10.18 10.61 11.28
N VAL A 23 10.28 11.80 10.69
CA VAL A 23 9.73 13.06 11.22
C VAL A 23 8.22 13.00 11.49
N ASP A 24 7.45 12.31 10.64
CA ASP A 24 5.99 12.26 10.75
C ASP A 24 5.54 11.49 12.00
N SER A 25 6.11 10.31 12.24
CA SER A 25 5.76 9.48 13.39
C SER A 25 6.23 10.10 14.70
N THR A 26 7.43 10.69 14.70
CA THR A 26 8.01 11.35 15.87
C THR A 26 7.21 12.60 16.27
N LEU A 27 6.85 13.45 15.27
CA LEU A 27 6.00 14.61 15.54
C LEU A 27 4.60 14.18 16.01
N THR A 28 4.04 13.12 15.45
CA THR A 28 2.74 12.57 15.88
C THR A 28 2.75 12.24 17.37
N ALA A 29 3.77 11.54 17.86
CA ALA A 29 3.89 11.20 19.27
C ALA A 29 4.01 12.46 20.17
N LEU A 30 4.82 13.43 19.73
CA LEU A 30 4.99 14.68 20.46
C LEU A 30 3.69 15.50 20.53
N LEU A 31 2.93 15.60 19.44
CA LEU A 31 1.66 16.32 19.38
C LEU A 31 0.63 15.70 20.34
N LEU A 32 0.52 14.38 20.35
CA LEU A 32 -0.39 13.66 21.24
C LEU A 32 0.02 13.82 22.71
N LYS A 33 1.33 13.78 23.01
CA LYS A 33 1.83 14.04 24.36
C LYS A 33 1.52 15.47 24.81
N ARG A 34 1.74 16.47 23.95
CA ARG A 34 1.40 17.88 24.23
C ARG A 34 -0.11 18.10 24.39
N ARG A 35 -0.93 17.24 23.78
CA ARG A 35 -2.39 17.23 23.94
C ARG A 35 -2.81 16.63 25.31
N GLY A 36 -1.88 16.05 26.07
CA GLY A 36 -2.15 15.47 27.37
C GLY A 36 -2.51 13.98 27.33
N CYS A 37 -2.24 13.28 26.22
CA CYS A 37 -2.44 11.83 26.15
C CYS A 37 -1.31 11.09 26.87
N ASN A 38 -1.62 9.88 27.35
CA ASN A 38 -0.64 8.91 27.84
C ASN A 38 -0.08 8.18 26.61
N VAL A 39 1.10 8.61 26.14
CA VAL A 39 1.66 8.08 24.88
C VAL A 39 2.61 6.93 25.16
N ILE A 40 2.44 5.83 24.41
CA ILE A 40 3.33 4.67 24.33
C ILE A 40 3.86 4.59 22.91
N GLY A 41 5.17 4.65 22.71
CA GLY A 41 5.82 4.48 21.42
C GLY A 41 6.07 3.02 21.11
N VAL A 42 5.85 2.59 19.87
CA VAL A 42 6.14 1.23 19.42
C VAL A 42 6.80 1.22 18.05
N THR A 43 7.85 0.42 17.89
CA THR A 43 8.51 0.18 16.61
C THR A 43 8.44 -1.29 16.23
N MET A 44 8.15 -1.57 14.96
CA MET A 44 8.25 -2.91 14.38
C MET A 44 9.72 -3.22 14.10
N SER A 45 10.22 -4.38 14.50
CA SER A 45 11.45 -4.94 13.98
C SER A 45 11.12 -5.91 12.85
N LEU A 46 11.67 -5.66 11.67
CA LEU A 46 11.39 -6.38 10.43
C LEU A 46 12.58 -7.24 9.99
N TRP A 47 13.81 -6.78 10.28
CA TRP A 47 15.03 -7.38 9.80
C TRP A 47 15.48 -8.55 10.68
N ASP A 48 15.47 -9.75 10.14
CA ASP A 48 15.89 -10.99 10.84
C ASP A 48 17.28 -11.50 10.42
N GLY A 49 17.95 -10.79 9.50
CA GLY A 49 19.22 -11.23 8.95
C GLY A 49 19.14 -12.39 7.96
N HIS A 50 17.94 -12.81 7.54
CA HIS A 50 17.75 -13.91 6.59
C HIS A 50 18.37 -13.61 5.21
N ILE A 51 18.33 -12.34 4.79
CA ILE A 51 19.00 -11.90 3.56
C ILE A 51 20.44 -11.51 3.93
N PRO A 52 21.46 -12.07 3.24
CA PRO A 52 22.85 -11.73 3.50
C PRO A 52 23.10 -10.22 3.35
N ILE A 53 23.88 -9.65 4.27
CA ILE A 53 24.30 -8.24 4.15
C ILE A 53 25.15 -8.09 2.89
N VAL A 54 24.66 -7.31 1.94
CA VAL A 54 25.37 -6.98 0.70
C VAL A 54 26.30 -5.81 0.98
N GLN A 55 27.61 -5.96 0.68
CA GLN A 55 28.53 -4.82 0.69
C GLN A 55 28.19 -3.93 -0.51
N ALA A 56 27.54 -2.79 -0.28
CA ALA A 56 27.23 -1.85 -1.33
C ALA A 56 28.39 -0.84 -1.51
N GLU A 57 28.72 -0.54 -2.75
CA GLU A 57 29.69 0.54 -3.10
C GLU A 57 29.16 1.94 -2.77
N LYS A 58 27.85 2.07 -2.56
CA LYS A 58 27.15 3.32 -2.22
C LYS A 58 26.50 3.21 -0.84
N PRO A 59 26.38 4.33 -0.10
CA PRO A 59 25.62 4.32 1.14
C PRO A 59 24.19 3.85 0.84
N PHE A 60 23.66 2.98 1.71
CA PHE A 60 22.28 2.49 1.61
C PHE A 60 21.30 3.66 1.57
N HIS A 61 20.30 3.56 0.70
CA HIS A 61 19.15 4.44 0.78
C HIS A 61 18.28 4.02 1.95
N ASP A 62 17.63 4.98 2.60
CA ASP A 62 16.69 4.70 3.69
C ASP A 62 15.50 3.90 3.14
N ALA A 63 15.49 2.60 3.40
CA ALA A 63 14.42 1.66 3.04
C ALA A 63 13.77 1.08 4.29
N CYS A 64 12.49 0.75 4.22
CA CYS A 64 11.75 0.20 5.38
C CYS A 64 12.31 -1.17 5.83
N TYR A 65 12.79 -1.99 4.90
CA TYR A 65 13.45 -3.27 5.16
C TYR A 65 14.94 -3.14 4.85
N SER A 66 15.75 -3.03 5.90
CA SER A 66 17.17 -2.73 5.80
C SER A 66 17.91 -3.20 7.05
N PRO A 67 19.18 -3.61 6.95
CA PRO A 67 20.02 -3.89 8.12
C PRO A 67 20.25 -2.66 9.02
N ASN A 68 19.99 -1.44 8.52
CA ASN A 68 20.10 -0.20 9.29
C ASN A 68 18.91 0.04 10.22
N GLU A 69 17.91 -0.85 10.26
CA GLU A 69 16.75 -0.77 11.15
C GLU A 69 17.14 -0.50 12.62
N LYS A 70 18.30 -1.02 13.06
CA LYS A 70 18.80 -0.79 14.42
C LYS A 70 19.02 0.69 14.71
N GLU A 71 19.51 1.46 13.75
CA GLU A 71 19.75 2.92 13.93
C GLU A 71 18.43 3.66 14.11
N ASP A 72 17.38 3.27 13.37
CA ASP A 72 16.05 3.85 13.52
C ASP A 72 15.41 3.48 14.86
N ILE A 73 15.57 2.23 15.31
CA ILE A 73 15.11 1.77 16.63
C ILE A 73 15.83 2.55 17.74
N ASP A 74 17.14 2.74 17.64
CA ASP A 74 17.92 3.49 18.64
C ASP A 74 17.56 4.98 18.65
N ALA A 75 17.28 5.58 17.50
CA ALA A 75 16.78 6.95 17.40
C ALA A 75 15.38 7.10 18.06
N CYS A 76 14.48 6.14 17.83
CA CYS A 76 13.16 6.11 18.48
C CYS A 76 13.30 5.96 20.00
N ARG A 77 14.19 5.07 20.47
CA ARG A 77 14.46 4.86 21.90
C ARG A 77 14.98 6.13 22.58
N LYS A 78 15.94 6.81 21.94
CA LYS A 78 16.49 8.10 22.39
C LYS A 78 15.39 9.15 22.51
N PHE A 79 14.61 9.36 21.44
CA PHE A 79 13.49 10.31 21.45
C PHE A 79 12.48 10.01 22.57
N CYS A 80 12.11 8.76 22.75
CA CYS A 80 11.15 8.36 23.79
C CYS A 80 11.72 8.60 25.20
N ALA A 81 13.00 8.31 25.43
CA ALA A 81 13.66 8.59 26.70
C ALA A 81 13.70 10.10 27.02
N GLU A 82 14.07 10.94 26.05
CA GLU A 82 14.15 12.39 26.19
C GLU A 82 12.76 13.03 26.44
N THR A 83 11.72 12.45 25.85
CA THR A 83 10.36 12.96 26.00
C THR A 83 9.57 12.30 27.12
N GLY A 84 10.13 11.30 27.81
CA GLY A 84 9.43 10.53 28.85
C GLY A 84 8.24 9.75 28.29
N ILE A 85 8.39 9.15 27.11
CA ILE A 85 7.43 8.25 26.47
C ILE A 85 7.90 6.81 26.72
N GLU A 86 6.99 5.95 27.18
CA GLU A 86 7.24 4.50 27.26
C GLU A 86 7.46 3.94 25.87
N TYR A 87 8.43 3.01 25.69
CA TYR A 87 8.82 2.54 24.36
C TYR A 87 9.03 1.04 24.28
N HIS A 88 8.43 0.42 23.27
CA HIS A 88 8.57 -1.01 22.98
C HIS A 88 9.01 -1.26 21.55
N VAL A 89 9.76 -2.35 21.37
CA VAL A 89 10.09 -2.91 20.05
C VAL A 89 9.41 -4.27 19.93
N ILE A 90 8.66 -4.46 18.87
CA ILE A 90 7.93 -5.71 18.60
C ILE A 90 8.53 -6.35 17.35
N ASP A 91 9.10 -7.54 17.54
CA ASP A 91 9.59 -8.36 16.44
C ASP A 91 8.41 -8.95 15.67
N VAL A 92 8.30 -8.57 14.40
CA VAL A 92 7.30 -9.05 13.44
C VAL A 92 7.95 -9.57 12.16
N SER A 93 9.25 -9.88 12.23
CA SER A 93 10.08 -10.31 11.10
C SER A 93 9.52 -11.56 10.40
N VAL A 94 9.06 -12.54 11.17
CA VAL A 94 8.47 -13.79 10.64
C VAL A 94 7.21 -13.50 9.83
N GLU A 95 6.30 -12.68 10.37
CA GLU A 95 5.08 -12.28 9.69
C GLU A 95 5.40 -11.40 8.47
N TYR A 96 6.40 -10.53 8.57
CA TYR A 96 6.84 -9.68 7.46
C TYR A 96 7.38 -10.52 6.30
N ASN A 97 8.25 -11.46 6.57
CA ASN A 97 8.77 -12.38 5.56
C ASN A 97 7.63 -13.09 4.83
N ARG A 98 6.72 -13.72 5.58
CA ARG A 98 5.59 -14.47 5.01
C ARG A 98 4.59 -13.61 4.25
N GLN A 99 4.20 -12.46 4.81
CA GLN A 99 3.10 -11.65 4.27
C GLN A 99 3.55 -10.63 3.22
N VAL A 100 4.82 -10.19 3.28
CA VAL A 100 5.33 -9.14 2.41
C VAL A 100 6.39 -9.69 1.46
N LEU A 101 7.51 -10.24 1.94
CA LEU A 101 8.62 -10.65 1.07
C LEU A 101 8.27 -11.84 0.19
N ASP A 102 7.68 -12.91 0.75
CA ASP A 102 7.23 -14.08 -0.02
C ASP A 102 6.15 -13.71 -1.05
N TYR A 103 5.22 -12.84 -0.66
CA TYR A 103 4.21 -12.33 -1.58
C TYR A 103 4.86 -11.55 -2.72
N VAL A 104 5.75 -10.62 -2.43
CA VAL A 104 6.43 -9.79 -3.43
C VAL A 104 7.22 -10.63 -4.42
N THR A 105 8.04 -11.57 -3.92
CA THR A 105 8.85 -12.44 -4.79
C THR A 105 7.98 -13.34 -5.66
N LYS A 106 6.90 -13.90 -5.12
CA LYS A 106 5.94 -14.72 -5.86
C LYS A 106 5.24 -13.94 -6.97
N GLU A 107 4.76 -12.73 -6.68
CA GLU A 107 4.04 -11.92 -7.67
C GLU A 107 4.97 -11.45 -8.81
N TYR A 108 6.20 -11.00 -8.50
CA TYR A 108 7.18 -10.65 -9.52
C TYR A 108 7.53 -11.85 -10.43
N ARG A 109 7.73 -13.04 -9.87
CA ARG A 109 7.98 -14.26 -10.63
C ARG A 109 6.80 -14.64 -11.54
N SER A 110 5.59 -14.26 -11.16
CA SER A 110 4.40 -14.47 -11.98
C SER A 110 4.20 -13.39 -13.05
N GLY A 111 5.14 -12.45 -13.21
CA GLY A 111 5.06 -11.34 -14.17
C GLY A 111 4.15 -10.19 -13.73
N LYS A 112 3.78 -10.14 -12.46
CA LYS A 112 2.98 -9.05 -11.87
C LYS A 112 3.87 -8.08 -11.12
N THR A 113 3.36 -6.89 -10.85
CA THR A 113 4.06 -5.88 -10.03
C THR A 113 3.29 -5.66 -8.73
N PRO A 114 3.69 -6.28 -7.60
CA PRO A 114 3.00 -6.17 -6.33
C PRO A 114 3.14 -4.79 -5.69
N ASN A 115 2.32 -4.52 -4.67
CA ASN A 115 2.47 -3.36 -3.81
C ASN A 115 2.78 -3.79 -2.37
N PRO A 116 4.07 -3.82 -1.96
CA PRO A 116 4.48 -4.23 -0.62
C PRO A 116 3.92 -3.33 0.48
N CYS A 117 3.78 -2.01 0.24
CA CYS A 117 3.30 -1.07 1.24
C CYS A 117 1.84 -1.33 1.65
N ILE A 118 0.98 -1.72 0.72
CA ILE A 118 -0.40 -2.12 1.04
C ILE A 118 -0.40 -3.37 1.92
N ARG A 119 0.42 -4.36 1.59
CA ARG A 119 0.57 -5.58 2.38
C ARG A 119 1.11 -5.28 3.78
N CYS A 120 2.18 -4.49 3.87
CA CYS A 120 2.78 -4.08 5.14
C CYS A 120 1.76 -3.34 6.03
N ASN A 121 1.06 -2.35 5.49
CA ASN A 121 0.04 -1.66 6.28
C ASN A 121 -1.03 -2.63 6.78
N SER A 122 -1.61 -3.46 5.89
CA SER A 122 -2.75 -4.33 6.25
C SER A 122 -2.39 -5.45 7.21
N PHE A 123 -1.25 -6.12 7.01
CA PHE A 123 -0.94 -7.36 7.73
C PHE A 123 0.13 -7.18 8.80
N ILE A 124 1.00 -6.20 8.67
CA ILE A 124 2.09 -5.98 9.63
C ILE A 124 1.78 -4.81 10.55
N LYS A 125 1.69 -3.59 10.04
CA LYS A 125 1.54 -2.39 10.86
C LYS A 125 0.21 -2.33 11.60
N PHE A 126 -0.89 -2.67 10.92
CA PHE A 126 -2.23 -2.73 11.49
C PHE A 126 -2.71 -4.16 11.77
N GLY A 127 -1.82 -5.14 11.70
CA GLY A 127 -2.05 -6.55 12.00
C GLY A 127 -1.08 -7.08 13.05
N ALA A 128 0.03 -7.69 12.63
CA ALA A 128 1.00 -8.35 13.51
C ALA A 128 1.54 -7.46 14.64
N LEU A 129 1.76 -6.16 14.37
CA LEU A 129 2.18 -5.21 15.41
C LEU A 129 1.13 -5.08 16.52
N LEU A 130 -0.16 -4.96 16.17
CA LEU A 130 -1.24 -4.85 17.14
C LEU A 130 -1.45 -6.16 17.93
N GLU A 131 -1.28 -7.30 17.28
CA GLU A 131 -1.26 -8.60 17.97
C GLU A 131 -0.06 -8.72 18.92
N GLY A 132 1.08 -8.14 18.55
CA GLY A 132 2.26 -8.05 19.42
C GLY A 132 1.98 -7.21 20.69
N LEU A 133 1.30 -6.08 20.56
CA LEU A 133 0.87 -5.26 21.71
C LEU A 133 -0.04 -6.06 22.64
N LYS A 134 -0.99 -6.79 22.10
CA LYS A 134 -1.89 -7.65 22.88
C LYS A 134 -1.14 -8.75 23.63
N LYS A 135 -0.10 -9.35 23.02
CA LYS A 135 0.76 -10.36 23.66
C LYS A 135 1.58 -9.77 24.82
N LEU A 136 1.91 -8.48 24.75
CA LEU A 136 2.58 -7.73 25.81
C LEU A 136 1.61 -7.17 26.87
N GLU A 137 0.31 -7.49 26.77
CA GLU A 137 -0.74 -7.00 27.65
C GLU A 137 -0.81 -5.46 27.73
N ILE A 138 -0.47 -4.78 26.62
CA ILE A 138 -0.53 -3.32 26.53
C ILE A 138 -1.94 -2.93 26.10
N ASP A 139 -2.72 -2.40 27.04
CA ASP A 139 -4.04 -1.84 26.75
C ASP A 139 -3.94 -0.40 26.27
N TYR A 140 -4.78 -0.03 25.30
CA TYR A 140 -4.84 1.32 24.75
C TYR A 140 -6.23 1.66 24.20
N ASP A 141 -6.54 2.96 24.22
CA ASP A 141 -7.77 3.48 23.65
C ASP A 141 -7.64 3.68 22.15
N TYR A 142 -6.47 4.20 21.70
CA TYR A 142 -6.21 4.51 20.29
C TYR A 142 -4.84 4.03 19.83
N PHE A 143 -4.77 3.60 18.57
CA PHE A 143 -3.53 3.40 17.83
C PHE A 143 -3.36 4.51 16.80
N CYS A 144 -2.23 5.22 16.85
CA CYS A 144 -1.95 6.36 15.98
C CYS A 144 -0.68 6.14 15.15
N THR A 145 -0.66 6.73 13.97
CA THR A 145 0.52 6.72 13.11
C THR A 145 0.68 8.07 12.40
N GLY A 146 1.87 8.32 11.85
CA GLY A 146 2.17 9.52 11.08
C GLY A 146 1.66 9.50 9.63
N HIS A 147 0.67 8.68 9.27
CA HIS A 147 0.11 8.67 7.93
C HIS A 147 -0.71 9.93 7.64
N TYR A 148 -0.61 10.38 6.38
CA TYR A 148 -1.47 11.42 5.83
C TYR A 148 -2.76 10.80 5.30
N ALA A 149 -3.71 10.63 6.18
CA ALA A 149 -5.05 10.11 5.94
C ALA A 149 -6.00 10.64 7.03
N MET A 150 -7.29 10.48 6.87
CA MET A 150 -8.31 10.86 7.84
C MET A 150 -9.23 9.67 8.10
N VAL A 151 -9.72 9.51 9.33
CA VAL A 151 -10.80 8.59 9.61
C VAL A 151 -12.10 9.38 9.72
N VAL A 152 -13.10 8.95 8.97
CA VAL A 152 -14.41 9.60 8.90
C VAL A 152 -15.54 8.61 9.08
N ARG A 153 -16.75 9.12 9.36
CA ARG A 153 -17.98 8.35 9.43
C ARG A 153 -19.04 8.98 8.54
N PRO A 154 -19.81 8.23 7.75
CA PRO A 154 -20.90 8.78 6.96
C PRO A 154 -22.04 9.24 7.89
N GLU A 155 -22.66 10.40 7.59
CA GLU A 155 -23.82 10.88 8.32
C GLU A 155 -25.04 9.98 8.12
N GLN A 156 -25.15 9.37 6.94
CA GLN A 156 -26.20 8.41 6.57
C GLN A 156 -25.59 7.05 6.29
N GLY A 157 -26.38 5.99 6.42
CA GLY A 157 -25.92 4.63 6.15
C GLY A 157 -25.45 4.43 4.71
N LEU A 158 -24.44 3.58 4.52
CA LEU A 158 -23.87 3.26 3.21
C LEU A 158 -24.88 2.47 2.36
N TRP A 159 -24.97 2.83 1.08
CA TRP A 159 -25.72 2.08 0.06
C TRP A 159 -27.19 1.80 0.44
N GLY A 160 -27.82 2.73 1.22
CA GLY A 160 -29.20 2.57 1.69
C GLY A 160 -29.38 1.66 2.90
N THR A 161 -28.31 1.17 3.50
CA THR A 161 -28.32 0.45 4.78
C THR A 161 -28.28 1.41 5.97
N ASP A 162 -28.48 0.89 7.20
CA ASP A 162 -28.29 1.66 8.43
C ASP A 162 -26.83 1.69 8.92
N LYS A 163 -25.90 0.99 8.23
CA LYS A 163 -24.51 0.86 8.65
C LYS A 163 -23.75 2.17 8.38
N LYS A 164 -23.09 2.69 9.41
CA LYS A 164 -22.23 3.88 9.39
C LYS A 164 -20.81 3.54 9.83
N PRO A 165 -20.05 2.77 9.03
CA PRO A 165 -18.73 2.32 9.42
C PRO A 165 -17.72 3.48 9.48
N ALA A 166 -16.66 3.29 10.26
CA ALA A 166 -15.47 4.12 10.15
C ALA A 166 -14.79 3.84 8.79
N MET A 167 -14.38 4.90 8.09
CA MET A 167 -13.83 4.84 6.73
C MET A 167 -12.60 5.74 6.62
N ILE A 168 -11.78 5.50 5.60
CA ILE A 168 -10.60 6.32 5.29
C ILE A 168 -10.98 7.41 4.29
N ALA A 169 -10.57 8.65 4.59
CA ALA A 169 -10.68 9.80 3.71
C ALA A 169 -9.32 10.43 3.43
N CYS A 170 -9.20 11.13 2.31
CA CYS A 170 -7.98 11.85 1.93
C CYS A 170 -7.60 12.90 2.98
N ALA A 171 -6.29 13.08 3.19
CA ALA A 171 -5.75 14.11 4.05
C ALA A 171 -5.86 15.51 3.40
N LEU A 172 -5.54 16.55 4.19
CA LEU A 172 -5.46 17.93 3.69
C LEU A 172 -4.35 18.13 2.66
N ASP A 173 -3.24 17.40 2.78
CA ASP A 173 -2.10 17.47 1.86
C ASP A 173 -2.25 16.44 0.74
N ASP A 174 -2.81 16.86 -0.40
CA ASP A 174 -3.02 16.00 -1.57
C ASP A 174 -1.72 15.39 -2.13
N LEU A 175 -0.58 16.08 -1.93
CA LEU A 175 0.72 15.61 -2.43
C LEU A 175 1.32 14.51 -1.56
N LYS A 176 0.89 14.44 -0.31
CA LYS A 176 1.34 13.46 0.69
C LYS A 176 0.27 12.45 1.06
N ASP A 177 -0.93 12.52 0.44
CA ASP A 177 -2.02 11.57 0.68
C ASP A 177 -1.54 10.12 0.55
N GLN A 178 -1.76 9.33 1.60
CA GLN A 178 -1.35 7.94 1.71
C GLN A 178 -2.52 6.96 1.76
N THR A 179 -3.74 7.45 1.53
CA THR A 179 -4.96 6.65 1.62
C THR A 179 -4.95 5.43 0.70
N TYR A 180 -4.31 5.53 -0.47
CA TYR A 180 -4.12 4.42 -1.40
C TYR A 180 -3.51 3.17 -0.73
N PHE A 181 -2.63 3.34 0.24
CA PHE A 181 -2.00 2.25 0.96
C PHE A 181 -2.84 1.67 2.10
N LEU A 182 -3.96 2.34 2.46
CA LEU A 182 -4.76 2.04 3.64
C LEU A 182 -6.14 1.46 3.30
N TYR A 183 -6.47 1.28 2.02
CA TYR A 183 -7.82 0.90 1.57
C TYR A 183 -8.33 -0.42 2.13
N ARG A 184 -7.44 -1.30 2.58
CA ARG A 184 -7.77 -2.62 3.12
C ARG A 184 -8.02 -2.63 4.63
N LEU A 185 -7.87 -1.49 5.32
CA LEU A 185 -8.09 -1.45 6.76
C LEU A 185 -9.55 -1.70 7.11
N ASP A 186 -9.76 -2.63 8.04
CA ASP A 186 -11.10 -3.00 8.51
C ASP A 186 -11.74 -1.85 9.30
N SER A 187 -13.05 -1.67 9.15
CA SER A 187 -13.79 -0.59 9.81
C SER A 187 -13.83 -0.72 11.33
N ASN A 188 -13.84 -1.94 11.88
CA ASN A 188 -13.79 -2.13 13.33
C ASN A 188 -12.43 -1.69 13.90
N LEU A 189 -11.35 -1.96 13.15
CA LEU A 189 -10.03 -1.45 13.49
C LEU A 189 -10.00 0.08 13.44
N LEU A 190 -10.60 0.69 12.43
CA LEU A 190 -10.64 2.15 12.25
C LEU A 190 -11.36 2.88 13.38
N GLU A 191 -12.19 2.21 14.17
CA GLU A 191 -12.79 2.81 15.37
C GLU A 191 -11.72 3.29 16.36
N LYS A 192 -10.61 2.58 16.46
CA LYS A 192 -9.49 2.87 17.37
C LYS A 192 -8.28 3.53 16.67
N VAL A 193 -8.28 3.66 15.35
CA VAL A 193 -7.15 4.24 14.61
C VAL A 193 -7.35 5.74 14.41
N ARG A 194 -6.27 6.55 14.62
CA ARG A 194 -6.26 7.97 14.29
C ARG A 194 -4.97 8.38 13.59
N PHE A 195 -5.10 9.38 12.74
CA PHE A 195 -4.00 9.96 11.96
C PHE A 195 -3.87 11.45 12.31
N PRO A 196 -3.10 11.83 13.32
CA PRO A 196 -3.04 13.21 13.80
C PRO A 196 -2.57 14.23 12.77
N LEU A 197 -1.86 13.80 11.72
CA LEU A 197 -1.37 14.68 10.66
C LEU A 197 -2.39 14.92 9.53
N ALA A 198 -3.62 14.39 9.65
CA ALA A 198 -4.68 14.46 8.63
C ALA A 198 -4.97 15.89 8.14
N PHE A 199 -4.90 16.87 9.03
CA PHE A 199 -5.22 18.29 8.75
C PHE A 199 -3.98 19.19 8.59
N MET A 200 -2.79 18.59 8.40
CA MET A 200 -1.54 19.32 8.31
C MET A 200 -0.89 19.13 6.94
N LYS A 201 -0.30 20.20 6.42
CA LYS A 201 0.59 20.10 5.25
C LYS A 201 1.97 19.62 5.69
N LYS A 202 2.66 18.88 4.83
CA LYS A 202 4.03 18.41 5.11
C LYS A 202 5.00 19.51 5.50
N SER A 203 4.87 20.70 4.89
CA SER A 203 5.66 21.88 5.22
C SER A 203 5.45 22.36 6.68
N GLU A 204 4.22 22.25 7.19
CA GLU A 204 3.89 22.59 8.58
C GLU A 204 4.47 21.56 9.54
N VAL A 205 4.40 20.27 9.17
CA VAL A 205 5.00 19.16 9.93
C VAL A 205 6.50 19.36 10.08
N PHE A 206 7.21 19.67 8.99
CA PHE A 206 8.65 19.98 9.05
C PHE A 206 8.96 21.23 9.90
N LYS A 207 8.16 22.28 9.79
CA LYS A 207 8.34 23.49 10.58
C LYS A 207 8.21 23.19 12.08
N LEU A 208 7.13 22.52 12.49
CA LEU A 208 6.88 22.15 13.87
C LEU A 208 7.93 21.19 14.42
N ALA A 209 8.40 20.24 13.61
CA ALA A 209 9.45 19.31 14.00
C ALA A 209 10.78 20.05 14.28
N LYS A 210 11.16 21.00 13.43
CA LYS A 210 12.35 21.84 13.64
C LYS A 210 12.20 22.74 14.86
N GLU A 211 11.06 23.39 15.06
CA GLU A 211 10.77 24.21 16.23
C GLU A 211 10.80 23.41 17.54
N ALA A 212 10.46 22.12 17.45
CA ALA A 212 10.54 21.19 18.58
C ALA A 212 11.94 20.56 18.76
N GLY A 213 12.91 20.86 17.89
CA GLY A 213 14.26 20.30 17.97
C GLY A 213 14.36 18.81 17.66
N LEU A 214 13.42 18.26 16.88
CA LEU A 214 13.42 16.83 16.54
C LEU A 214 14.54 16.51 15.53
N GLU A 215 15.49 15.64 15.91
CA GLU A 215 16.58 15.17 15.03
C GLU A 215 16.04 14.51 13.76
N ALA A 216 14.88 13.86 13.83
CA ALA A 216 14.20 13.25 12.71
C ALA A 216 13.86 14.24 11.57
N ALA A 217 13.82 15.55 11.83
CA ALA A 217 13.61 16.57 10.79
C ALA A 217 14.80 16.73 9.83
N GLU A 218 15.97 16.21 10.17
CA GLU A 218 17.18 16.23 9.32
C GLU A 218 17.34 14.97 8.45
N LYS A 219 16.60 13.90 8.78
CA LYS A 219 16.62 12.64 8.03
C LYS A 219 15.86 12.77 6.70
N LYS A 220 16.34 12.04 5.68
CA LYS A 220 15.60 11.85 4.43
C LYS A 220 14.43 10.88 4.66
N GLU A 221 13.34 11.09 3.93
CA GLU A 221 12.21 10.15 3.96
C GLU A 221 12.56 8.86 3.22
N SER A 222 12.24 7.71 3.83
CA SER A 222 12.29 6.41 3.16
C SER A 222 11.25 6.40 2.03
N GLN A 223 11.69 6.12 0.79
CA GLN A 223 10.82 6.12 -0.39
C GLN A 223 10.52 4.71 -0.89
N ASP A 224 11.39 3.75 -0.59
CA ASP A 224 11.31 2.40 -1.10
C ASP A 224 11.19 1.38 0.04
N PHE A 225 10.57 0.22 -0.23
CA PHE A 225 10.41 -0.82 0.78
C PHE A 225 11.70 -1.62 1.00
N VAL A 226 12.57 -1.68 0.00
CA VAL A 226 13.88 -2.34 0.00
C VAL A 226 14.84 -1.54 -0.87
N ASP A 227 16.10 -1.45 -0.46
CA ASP A 227 17.15 -0.82 -1.26
C ASP A 227 17.46 -1.65 -2.51
N ASP A 228 17.82 -0.98 -3.61
CA ASP A 228 18.12 -1.63 -4.90
C ASP A 228 19.16 -2.75 -4.77
N CYS A 229 20.17 -2.61 -3.89
CA CYS A 229 21.18 -3.62 -3.67
C CYS A 229 20.66 -4.89 -2.99
N TYR A 230 19.58 -4.80 -2.23
CA TYR A 230 18.90 -5.95 -1.61
C TYR A 230 17.79 -6.53 -2.48
N PHE A 231 17.34 -5.80 -3.52
CA PHE A 231 16.30 -6.31 -4.41
C PHE A 231 16.71 -7.62 -5.08
N ASP A 232 17.95 -7.71 -5.56
CA ASP A 232 18.48 -8.95 -6.16
C ASP A 232 18.57 -10.08 -5.14
N ALA A 233 18.91 -9.77 -3.89
CA ALA A 233 19.01 -10.73 -2.82
C ALA A 233 17.65 -11.37 -2.45
N LEU A 234 16.53 -10.66 -2.65
CA LEU A 234 15.18 -11.23 -2.47
C LEU A 234 14.88 -12.41 -3.41
N PHE A 235 15.61 -12.50 -4.53
CA PHE A 235 15.40 -13.55 -5.53
C PHE A 235 16.54 -14.60 -5.55
N SER A 236 17.45 -14.56 -4.57
CA SER A 236 18.67 -15.40 -4.52
C SER A 236 18.39 -16.90 -4.29
N ASP A 237 17.18 -17.28 -3.87
CA ASP A 237 16.76 -18.68 -3.70
C ASP A 237 16.63 -19.45 -5.02
N ARG A 238 16.54 -18.76 -6.16
CA ARG A 238 16.47 -19.35 -7.50
C ARG A 238 17.29 -18.52 -8.48
N GLU A 239 17.84 -19.21 -9.47
CA GLU A 239 18.55 -18.56 -10.57
C GLU A 239 17.60 -17.66 -11.39
N THR A 240 18.04 -16.44 -11.66
CA THR A 240 17.34 -15.52 -12.54
C THR A 240 17.50 -15.96 -13.98
N VAL A 241 16.39 -16.21 -14.68
CA VAL A 241 16.40 -16.70 -16.05
C VAL A 241 16.22 -15.54 -17.03
N PRO A 242 17.22 -15.21 -17.86
CA PRO A 242 17.07 -14.26 -18.95
C PRO A 242 16.02 -14.75 -19.98
N GLY A 243 15.36 -13.81 -20.67
CA GLY A 243 14.37 -14.13 -21.69
C GLY A 243 14.33 -13.06 -22.79
N ASN A 244 13.30 -13.07 -23.60
CA ASN A 244 13.24 -12.21 -24.78
C ASN A 244 12.33 -10.98 -24.60
N PHE A 245 12.80 -9.83 -25.07
CA PHE A 245 11.92 -8.75 -25.46
C PHE A 245 11.36 -9.04 -26.86
N VAL A 246 10.03 -8.96 -26.99
CA VAL A 246 9.35 -9.16 -28.27
C VAL A 246 8.42 -7.99 -28.59
N ASN A 247 8.11 -7.77 -29.88
CA ASN A 247 7.03 -6.86 -30.26
C ASN A 247 5.65 -7.58 -30.21
N ALA A 248 4.58 -6.89 -30.61
CA ALA A 248 3.23 -7.44 -30.64
C ALA A 248 3.07 -8.65 -31.60
N ASP A 249 3.91 -8.74 -32.63
CA ASP A 249 3.91 -9.82 -33.63
C ASP A 249 4.80 -11.01 -33.20
N GLY A 250 5.42 -10.94 -32.02
CA GLY A 250 6.31 -11.98 -31.51
C GLY A 250 7.75 -11.92 -32.03
N VAL A 251 8.13 -10.85 -32.77
CA VAL A 251 9.51 -10.67 -33.25
C VAL A 251 10.41 -10.31 -32.10
N ILE A 252 11.53 -11.02 -31.97
CA ILE A 252 12.53 -10.77 -30.91
C ILE A 252 13.25 -9.44 -31.19
N LEU A 253 13.24 -8.55 -30.19
CA LEU A 253 13.90 -7.26 -30.22
C LEU A 253 15.22 -7.25 -29.43
N GLY A 254 15.42 -8.19 -28.53
CA GLY A 254 16.59 -8.32 -27.68
C GLY A 254 16.32 -9.24 -26.49
N GLN A 255 17.20 -9.20 -25.49
CA GLN A 255 17.08 -10.05 -24.29
C GLN A 255 16.95 -9.22 -23.02
N HIS A 256 16.12 -9.66 -22.08
CA HIS A 256 16.00 -9.11 -20.74
C HIS A 256 16.76 -9.97 -19.72
N LYS A 257 17.14 -9.36 -18.60
CA LYS A 257 17.93 -10.01 -17.54
C LYS A 257 17.11 -10.82 -16.51
N GLY A 258 15.77 -10.81 -16.63
CA GLY A 258 14.82 -11.48 -15.73
C GLY A 258 13.55 -10.67 -15.60
N LEU A 259 12.38 -11.32 -15.49
CA LEU A 259 11.06 -10.65 -15.45
C LEU A 259 10.90 -9.68 -14.30
N GLN A 260 11.48 -10.00 -13.13
CA GLN A 260 11.37 -9.23 -11.88
C GLN A 260 11.93 -7.80 -11.97
N TYR A 261 12.78 -7.53 -12.97
CA TYR A 261 13.38 -6.20 -13.17
C TYR A 261 12.53 -5.25 -14.02
N TYR A 262 11.36 -5.71 -14.46
CA TYR A 262 10.52 -4.94 -15.38
C TYR A 262 9.09 -4.82 -14.88
N THR A 263 8.53 -3.63 -15.17
CA THR A 263 7.15 -3.30 -14.79
C THR A 263 6.40 -2.76 -16.00
N ILE A 264 5.10 -3.04 -16.11
CA ILE A 264 4.25 -2.51 -17.18
C ILE A 264 4.31 -0.97 -17.18
N GLY A 265 4.50 -0.39 -18.37
CA GLY A 265 4.70 1.04 -18.57
C GLY A 265 6.15 1.52 -18.43
N GLN A 266 7.08 0.65 -18.05
CA GLN A 266 8.50 1.01 -17.98
C GLN A 266 9.04 1.34 -19.39
N ARG A 267 9.76 2.47 -19.48
CA ARG A 267 10.41 2.97 -20.70
C ARG A 267 11.93 2.89 -20.64
N ARG A 268 12.50 3.19 -19.45
CA ARG A 268 13.96 3.28 -19.27
C ARG A 268 14.54 1.92 -18.85
N GLY A 269 15.82 1.70 -19.14
CA GLY A 269 16.51 0.47 -18.72
C GLY A 269 16.16 -0.78 -19.53
N LEU A 270 15.51 -0.63 -20.71
CA LEU A 270 15.18 -1.78 -21.58
C LEU A 270 16.37 -2.25 -22.41
N GLY A 271 17.34 -1.39 -22.68
CA GLY A 271 18.52 -1.73 -23.53
C GLY A 271 18.19 -1.99 -24.99
N ILE A 272 16.99 -1.59 -25.46
CA ILE A 272 16.51 -1.80 -26.83
C ILE A 272 16.64 -0.49 -27.62
N SER A 273 17.32 -0.58 -28.78
CA SER A 273 17.37 0.53 -29.75
C SER A 273 16.14 0.47 -30.66
N SER A 274 15.41 1.59 -30.75
CA SER A 274 14.23 1.72 -31.58
C SER A 274 14.05 3.14 -32.08
N ALA A 275 13.47 3.33 -33.26
CA ALA A 275 13.15 4.63 -33.85
C ALA A 275 12.12 5.42 -33.03
N LYS A 276 11.22 4.72 -32.31
CA LYS A 276 10.21 5.30 -31.42
C LYS A 276 10.39 4.77 -29.99
N PRO A 277 9.99 5.56 -28.97
CA PRO A 277 10.03 5.09 -27.60
C PRO A 277 9.16 3.85 -27.41
N LEU A 278 9.75 2.78 -26.86
CA LEU A 278 9.06 1.55 -26.49
C LEU A 278 8.81 1.49 -24.98
N TYR A 279 7.73 0.82 -24.63
CA TYR A 279 7.26 0.64 -23.25
C TYR A 279 6.91 -0.84 -23.02
N VAL A 280 7.11 -1.31 -21.81
CA VAL A 280 6.62 -2.64 -21.43
C VAL A 280 5.09 -2.64 -21.48
N LYS A 281 4.52 -3.42 -22.38
CA LYS A 281 3.06 -3.60 -22.53
C LYS A 281 2.56 -4.77 -21.69
N LYS A 282 3.27 -5.90 -21.74
CA LYS A 282 2.86 -7.14 -21.09
C LYS A 282 4.10 -7.92 -20.65
N ILE A 283 4.00 -8.60 -19.52
CA ILE A 283 4.98 -9.57 -19.03
C ILE A 283 4.31 -10.95 -19.10
N ASP A 284 4.86 -11.87 -19.90
CA ASP A 284 4.37 -13.23 -20.06
C ASP A 284 5.30 -14.20 -19.33
N ALA A 285 4.97 -14.51 -18.07
CA ALA A 285 5.81 -15.39 -17.25
C ALA A 285 5.87 -16.84 -17.76
N LYS A 286 4.84 -17.31 -18.50
CA LYS A 286 4.81 -18.67 -19.05
C LYS A 286 5.82 -18.85 -20.19
N LYS A 287 5.98 -17.81 -21.01
CA LYS A 287 6.91 -17.80 -22.14
C LYS A 287 8.27 -17.20 -21.80
N ASN A 288 8.41 -16.60 -20.61
CA ASN A 288 9.55 -15.78 -20.21
C ASN A 288 9.82 -14.67 -21.24
N GLU A 289 8.76 -13.95 -21.64
CA GLU A 289 8.79 -12.88 -22.64
C GLU A 289 8.23 -11.57 -22.08
N ILE A 290 8.82 -10.46 -22.53
CA ILE A 290 8.34 -9.11 -22.26
C ILE A 290 7.94 -8.47 -23.58
N VAL A 291 6.64 -8.18 -23.73
CA VAL A 291 6.12 -7.54 -24.93
C VAL A 291 6.32 -6.03 -24.82
N LEU A 292 6.99 -5.45 -25.81
CA LEU A 292 7.20 -4.01 -25.93
C LEU A 292 6.26 -3.42 -26.99
N ALA A 293 5.76 -2.22 -26.72
CA ALA A 293 4.85 -1.51 -27.60
C ALA A 293 5.03 0.01 -27.53
N GLU A 294 4.40 0.76 -28.43
CA GLU A 294 4.38 2.21 -28.40
C GLU A 294 3.45 2.73 -27.30
N LYS A 295 3.53 4.03 -26.99
CA LYS A 295 2.78 4.66 -25.89
C LYS A 295 1.27 4.46 -25.97
N ASN A 296 0.69 4.51 -27.19
CA ASN A 296 -0.76 4.40 -27.35
C ASN A 296 -1.27 2.97 -27.11
N ASP A 297 -0.41 1.97 -27.29
CA ASP A 297 -0.76 0.56 -27.15
C ASP A 297 -0.71 0.05 -25.71
N ILE A 298 -0.25 0.88 -24.76
CA ILE A 298 -0.28 0.60 -23.33
C ILE A 298 -1.43 1.29 -22.60
N LEU A 299 -2.36 1.89 -23.35
CA LEU A 299 -3.55 2.55 -22.83
C LEU A 299 -4.71 1.57 -22.79
N ALA A 300 -5.35 1.39 -21.66
CA ALA A 300 -6.54 0.55 -21.50
C ALA A 300 -7.63 1.25 -20.68
N SER A 301 -8.89 0.85 -20.83
CA SER A 301 -10.02 1.42 -20.11
C SER A 301 -10.74 0.42 -19.21
N VAL A 302 -10.47 -0.88 -19.36
CA VAL A 302 -11.13 -1.93 -18.59
C VAL A 302 -10.10 -2.78 -17.86
N LEU A 303 -10.37 -3.04 -16.60
CA LEU A 303 -9.60 -3.99 -15.79
C LEU A 303 -10.54 -4.89 -14.98
N TYR A 304 -10.00 -6.02 -14.56
CA TYR A 304 -10.61 -6.85 -13.53
C TYR A 304 -9.79 -6.78 -12.25
N ALA A 305 -10.48 -6.77 -11.11
CA ALA A 305 -9.87 -6.82 -9.79
C ALA A 305 -10.44 -7.98 -8.96
N GLU A 306 -9.58 -8.58 -8.17
CA GLU A 306 -9.83 -9.69 -7.26
C GLU A 306 -9.41 -9.31 -5.83
N ASP A 307 -9.69 -10.16 -4.85
CA ASP A 307 -9.42 -9.88 -3.43
C ASP A 307 -9.93 -8.48 -3.05
N PHE A 308 -11.19 -8.22 -3.45
CA PHE A 308 -11.81 -6.91 -3.38
C PHE A 308 -12.41 -6.69 -1.99
N VAL A 309 -12.18 -5.52 -1.42
CA VAL A 309 -12.76 -5.09 -0.14
C VAL A 309 -13.63 -3.85 -0.34
N TRP A 310 -14.79 -3.84 0.29
CA TRP A 310 -15.67 -2.67 0.38
C TRP A 310 -15.61 -2.08 1.78
N ALA A 311 -15.65 -0.76 1.88
CA ALA A 311 -15.62 -0.08 3.17
C ALA A 311 -16.77 -0.56 4.07
N GLY A 312 -16.44 -0.88 5.31
CA GLY A 312 -17.41 -1.42 6.28
C GLY A 312 -17.96 -2.79 5.95
N ASN A 313 -17.36 -3.52 5.02
CA ASN A 313 -17.87 -4.80 4.50
C ASN A 313 -19.31 -4.67 3.97
N VAL A 314 -19.69 -3.48 3.46
CA VAL A 314 -21.01 -3.22 2.86
C VAL A 314 -20.85 -3.23 1.35
N VAL A 315 -21.24 -4.34 0.73
CA VAL A 315 -21.20 -4.52 -0.72
C VAL A 315 -22.42 -3.79 -1.34
N PRO A 316 -22.23 -2.93 -2.35
CA PRO A 316 -23.34 -2.30 -3.04
C PRO A 316 -24.11 -3.32 -3.92
N ASP A 317 -25.43 -3.26 -3.90
CA ASP A 317 -26.31 -4.12 -4.71
C ASP A 317 -26.40 -3.68 -6.19
N THR A 318 -25.87 -2.51 -6.51
CA THR A 318 -25.97 -1.90 -7.83
C THR A 318 -24.59 -1.54 -8.37
N VAL A 319 -24.54 -1.24 -9.67
CA VAL A 319 -23.36 -0.65 -10.31
C VAL A 319 -22.98 0.66 -9.61
N VAL A 320 -21.72 0.83 -9.29
CA VAL A 320 -21.18 2.01 -8.60
C VAL A 320 -20.36 2.85 -9.57
N GLU A 321 -20.63 4.15 -9.61
CA GLU A 321 -19.71 5.11 -10.21
C GLU A 321 -18.80 5.70 -9.11
N ALA A 322 -17.50 5.68 -9.41
CA ALA A 322 -16.46 6.07 -8.46
C ALA A 322 -15.25 6.67 -9.17
N TRP A 323 -14.41 7.34 -8.41
CA TRP A 323 -13.11 7.81 -8.87
C TRP A 323 -12.06 6.73 -8.59
N GLY A 324 -11.54 6.08 -9.62
CA GLY A 324 -10.60 4.95 -9.47
C GLY A 324 -9.15 5.38 -9.64
N LYS A 325 -8.29 5.09 -8.66
CA LYS A 325 -6.82 5.21 -8.75
C LYS A 325 -6.20 3.83 -8.95
N ILE A 326 -5.37 3.67 -9.98
CA ILE A 326 -4.68 2.40 -10.31
C ILE A 326 -3.24 2.33 -9.77
N ARG A 327 -2.75 3.37 -9.14
CA ARG A 327 -1.47 3.50 -8.43
C ARG A 327 -1.48 4.76 -7.59
N LEU A 328 -0.60 4.85 -6.60
CA LEU A 328 -0.52 6.00 -5.68
C LEU A 328 -0.48 7.35 -6.40
N ARG A 329 0.45 7.50 -7.34
CA ARG A 329 0.69 8.78 -8.06
C ARG A 329 -0.23 9.02 -9.25
N SER A 330 -1.23 8.14 -9.51
CA SER A 330 -2.23 8.42 -10.53
C SER A 330 -3.22 9.47 -10.04
N LYS A 331 -3.63 10.36 -10.96
CA LYS A 331 -4.69 11.35 -10.66
C LYS A 331 -6.04 10.68 -10.39
N GLY A 332 -6.19 9.41 -10.79
CA GLY A 332 -7.47 8.73 -10.84
C GLY A 332 -8.33 9.19 -12.02
N ALA A 333 -9.40 8.45 -12.27
CA ALA A 333 -10.40 8.79 -13.28
C ALA A 333 -11.77 8.20 -12.89
N LEU A 334 -12.84 8.81 -13.42
CA LEU A 334 -14.17 8.29 -13.23
C LEU A 334 -14.31 6.91 -13.87
N CYS A 335 -14.89 5.97 -13.14
CA CYS A 335 -15.09 4.60 -13.57
C CYS A 335 -16.42 4.05 -13.08
N ARG A 336 -16.89 3.01 -13.77
CA ARG A 336 -18.02 2.17 -13.38
C ARG A 336 -17.50 0.85 -12.85
N VAL A 337 -18.07 0.40 -11.75
CA VAL A 337 -17.67 -0.82 -11.03
C VAL A 337 -18.84 -1.78 -10.99
N GLU A 338 -18.63 -3.00 -11.46
CA GLU A 338 -19.65 -4.03 -11.60
C GLU A 338 -19.13 -5.36 -11.08
N LYS A 339 -19.97 -6.09 -10.34
CA LYS A 339 -19.66 -7.47 -9.96
C LYS A 339 -19.74 -8.38 -11.19
N VAL A 340 -18.71 -9.18 -11.45
CA VAL A 340 -18.74 -10.17 -12.53
C VAL A 340 -19.57 -11.35 -12.07
N LYS A 341 -20.61 -11.70 -12.83
CA LYS A 341 -21.35 -12.93 -12.61
C LYS A 341 -20.46 -14.12 -12.99
N THR A 342 -19.99 -14.87 -12.04
CA THR A 342 -19.39 -16.19 -12.29
C THR A 342 -20.52 -17.14 -12.62
N GLU A 343 -20.48 -17.81 -13.78
CA GLU A 343 -21.35 -18.98 -14.03
C GLU A 343 -21.02 -20.03 -12.95
N GLU A 344 -22.00 -20.32 -12.10
CA GLU A 344 -21.89 -21.37 -11.10
C GLU A 344 -21.61 -22.70 -11.79
N LYS A 345 -20.38 -23.18 -11.71
CA LYS A 345 -20.14 -24.61 -11.86
C LYS A 345 -20.72 -25.29 -10.62
N SER A 346 -21.89 -25.87 -10.79
CA SER A 346 -22.50 -26.75 -9.81
C SER A 346 -21.55 -27.89 -9.51
N ASP A 347 -20.88 -27.87 -8.36
CA ASP A 347 -20.31 -29.06 -7.77
C ASP A 347 -20.46 -29.00 -6.22
N ASN A 348 -20.93 -30.12 -5.72
CA ASN A 348 -21.48 -30.43 -4.44
C ASN A 348 -20.71 -29.95 -3.17
N GLY A 349 -21.43 -29.29 -2.28
CA GLY A 349 -21.46 -29.57 -0.84
C GLY A 349 -20.17 -29.45 -0.03
N ALA A 350 -19.79 -28.22 0.41
CA ALA A 350 -19.01 -28.04 1.63
C ALA A 350 -19.21 -26.60 2.16
N THR A 351 -19.37 -26.49 3.47
CA THR A 351 -19.57 -25.34 4.36
C THR A 351 -19.10 -23.98 3.82
N GLN A 352 -20.08 -23.17 3.48
CA GLN A 352 -20.00 -21.77 3.09
C GLN A 352 -19.86 -20.90 4.35
N ASP A 353 -18.89 -19.96 4.38
CA ASP A 353 -19.10 -18.56 4.83
C ASP A 353 -17.82 -17.71 4.92
N ALA A 354 -16.60 -18.28 4.86
CA ALA A 354 -15.35 -17.50 4.89
C ALA A 354 -14.50 -17.60 3.62
N GLU A 355 -14.74 -18.56 2.73
CA GLU A 355 -13.98 -18.79 1.48
C GLU A 355 -14.60 -18.12 0.25
N ASN A 356 -15.86 -17.70 0.29
CA ASN A 356 -16.59 -17.18 -0.86
C ASN A 356 -16.11 -15.79 -1.34
N ASN A 357 -15.49 -14.97 -0.48
CA ASN A 357 -15.03 -13.64 -0.89
C ASN A 357 -13.73 -13.64 -1.73
N LYS A 358 -12.95 -14.72 -1.74
CA LYS A 358 -11.68 -14.80 -2.49
C LYS A 358 -11.83 -14.98 -4.00
N ASN A 359 -13.00 -15.44 -4.47
CA ASN A 359 -13.26 -15.71 -5.88
C ASN A 359 -14.12 -14.65 -6.59
N GLU A 360 -14.54 -13.62 -5.89
CA GLU A 360 -15.34 -12.55 -6.50
C GLU A 360 -14.46 -11.65 -7.38
N LYS A 361 -14.83 -11.55 -8.64
CA LYS A 361 -14.15 -10.70 -9.62
C LYS A 361 -15.00 -9.46 -9.90
N TRP A 362 -14.36 -8.31 -9.88
CA TRP A 362 -14.98 -7.01 -10.16
C TRP A 362 -14.44 -6.43 -11.44
N LYS A 363 -15.34 -5.98 -12.33
CA LYS A 363 -15.01 -5.27 -13.56
C LYS A 363 -15.02 -3.78 -13.28
N ILE A 364 -13.92 -3.11 -13.59
CA ILE A 364 -13.77 -1.66 -13.48
C ILE A 364 -13.56 -1.10 -14.89
N SER A 365 -14.49 -0.26 -15.31
CA SER A 365 -14.53 0.34 -16.64
C SER A 365 -14.37 1.85 -16.51
N PHE A 366 -13.22 2.36 -16.93
CA PHE A 366 -12.92 3.79 -16.92
C PHE A 366 -13.55 4.48 -18.13
N PHE A 367 -14.08 5.69 -17.93
CA PHE A 367 -14.60 6.51 -19.03
C PHE A 367 -13.49 7.12 -19.89
N GLU A 368 -12.26 7.13 -19.40
CA GLU A 368 -11.06 7.57 -20.13
C GLU A 368 -9.97 6.50 -20.03
N LYS A 369 -9.21 6.30 -21.13
CA LYS A 369 -8.11 5.34 -21.13
C LYS A 369 -7.06 5.71 -20.07
N GLN A 370 -6.66 4.72 -19.31
CA GLN A 370 -5.62 4.81 -18.30
C GLN A 370 -4.29 4.28 -18.85
N ASN A 371 -3.20 4.95 -18.45
CA ASN A 371 -1.87 4.57 -18.90
C ASN A 371 -1.29 3.46 -18.03
N ALA A 372 -0.86 2.36 -18.67
CA ALA A 372 -0.12 1.29 -18.04
C ALA A 372 -0.82 0.72 -16.78
N ILE A 373 -2.06 0.25 -16.94
CA ILE A 373 -2.74 -0.51 -15.90
C ILE A 373 -1.92 -1.77 -15.62
N THR A 374 -1.55 -2.02 -14.37
CA THR A 374 -0.54 -3.01 -14.02
C THR A 374 -1.13 -4.11 -13.12
N PRO A 375 -1.23 -5.37 -13.58
CA PRO A 375 -1.59 -6.50 -12.72
C PRO A 375 -0.64 -6.63 -11.51
N GLY A 376 -1.23 -6.91 -10.34
CA GLY A 376 -0.52 -6.93 -9.06
C GLY A 376 -0.56 -5.61 -8.29
N GLN A 377 -0.76 -4.47 -8.98
CA GLN A 377 -1.12 -3.21 -8.32
C GLN A 377 -2.57 -3.24 -7.85
N SER A 378 -2.98 -2.25 -7.06
CA SER A 378 -4.38 -2.14 -6.63
C SER A 378 -5.14 -1.11 -7.47
N VAL A 379 -6.44 -1.32 -7.62
CA VAL A 379 -7.40 -0.26 -7.93
C VAL A 379 -8.10 0.14 -6.64
N VAL A 380 -8.02 1.43 -6.29
CA VAL A 380 -8.67 1.99 -5.09
C VAL A 380 -9.73 2.97 -5.52
N LEU A 381 -10.93 2.79 -4.99
CA LEU A 381 -12.13 3.54 -5.37
C LEU A 381 -12.45 4.61 -4.34
N TYR A 382 -12.69 5.81 -4.83
CA TYR A 382 -13.02 6.99 -4.03
C TYR A 382 -14.37 7.57 -4.43
N LYS A 383 -15.12 8.06 -3.45
CA LYS A 383 -16.29 8.91 -3.63
C LYS A 383 -16.23 10.03 -2.62
N ASP A 384 -16.31 11.29 -3.08
CA ASP A 384 -16.20 12.48 -2.23
C ASP A 384 -14.91 12.48 -1.36
N ASN A 385 -13.77 12.08 -1.92
CA ASN A 385 -12.46 11.92 -1.27
C ASN A 385 -12.43 10.86 -0.14
N VAL A 386 -13.43 10.00 -0.07
CA VAL A 386 -13.47 8.87 0.89
C VAL A 386 -13.30 7.55 0.13
N ILE A 387 -12.48 6.65 0.66
CA ILE A 387 -12.33 5.31 0.12
C ILE A 387 -13.63 4.53 0.34
N ILE A 388 -14.18 4.02 -0.75
CA ILE A 388 -15.37 3.16 -0.73
C ILE A 388 -15.04 1.68 -0.97
N GLY A 389 -13.86 1.37 -1.48
CA GLY A 389 -13.40 0.00 -1.71
C GLY A 389 -12.15 -0.05 -2.57
N GLY A 390 -11.71 -1.26 -2.89
CA GLY A 390 -10.58 -1.51 -3.77
C GLY A 390 -10.23 -2.99 -3.84
N GLY A 391 -9.40 -3.35 -4.81
CA GLY A 391 -8.94 -4.72 -5.01
C GLY A 391 -7.63 -4.80 -5.78
N ILE A 392 -7.08 -5.99 -5.90
CA ILE A 392 -5.84 -6.25 -6.64
C ILE A 392 -6.20 -6.42 -8.13
N ILE A 393 -5.55 -5.66 -8.99
CA ILE A 393 -5.72 -5.76 -10.46
C ILE A 393 -5.20 -7.13 -10.90
N SER A 394 -6.08 -7.97 -11.43
CA SER A 394 -5.75 -9.31 -11.89
C SER A 394 -5.56 -9.39 -13.40
N GLU A 395 -6.32 -8.59 -14.15
CA GLU A 395 -6.34 -8.65 -15.61
C GLU A 395 -6.66 -7.28 -16.21
N VAL A 396 -6.15 -7.03 -17.41
CA VAL A 396 -6.40 -5.80 -18.18
C VAL A 396 -6.95 -6.19 -19.54
N ILE A 397 -8.03 -5.52 -19.96
CA ILE A 397 -8.68 -5.75 -21.25
C ILE A 397 -8.47 -4.53 -22.15
N ASP A 398 -7.99 -4.78 -23.36
CA ASP A 398 -7.77 -3.74 -24.38
C ASP A 398 -9.07 -3.27 -25.06
N GLU A 399 -10.24 -3.52 -24.48
CA GLU A 399 -11.53 -3.12 -25.04
C GLU A 399 -11.85 -1.66 -24.73
N TRP A 400 -12.40 -0.97 -25.74
CA TRP A 400 -12.96 0.37 -25.59
C TRP A 400 -14.47 0.29 -25.42
N ILE A 401 -14.99 0.87 -24.33
CA ILE A 401 -16.44 1.07 -24.22
C ILE A 401 -16.82 2.23 -25.13
N LYS A 402 -17.54 1.93 -26.23
CA LYS A 402 -18.23 2.96 -26.98
C LYS A 402 -19.38 3.48 -26.11
N THR A 403 -19.30 4.75 -25.69
CA THR A 403 -20.39 5.49 -25.04
C THR A 403 -21.56 5.65 -26.00
#